data_c892f5efbc02fe2c6555fb048ec8337b
#
_entry.id   c892f5efbc02fe2c6555fb048ec8337b
#
_cell.length_a   1.000
_cell.length_b   1.000
_cell.length_c   1.000
_cell.angle_alpha   90.00
_cell.angle_beta   90.00
_cell.angle_gamma   90.00
#
_symmetry.space_group_name_H-M   'P 1'
#
loop_
_entity.id
_entity.type
_entity.pdbx_description
1 polymer ?
#
loop_
_entity_poly.entity_id
_entity_poly.type
_entity_poly.pdbx_seq_one_letter_code
_entity_poly.pdbx_strand_id
1 'polypeptide(L)'
;FKGGEYGSEDFVVVRSNGVPTYVVPDIAYHYNKLVTRNFDMAIDVLGADHHGYVPRLKAALTALGVDASRLNVVLMQMVRLVRDGEIVKASKRSGKAITLVTLLDEVPVDAARFLFNSYEPNTRIDFDLDLAIQQDAQNPVYYVQYAHARICSILKNLKADGIEPRECTPEELKLLSTPEEVELIRHLSSYTDELISAAKSFDPARIPKYAVSLA
;
A
#
# COMPACT_ATOMS: atom_id res chain seq x y z
N PHE A 1 -23.23 -20.65 14.40
CA PHE A 1 -21.87 -21.13 14.68
C PHE A 1 -21.44 -20.71 16.08
N LYS A 2 -20.92 -21.68 16.83
CA LYS A 2 -20.37 -21.46 18.17
C LYS A 2 -18.90 -21.07 18.07
N GLY A 3 -18.65 -19.77 18.17
CA GLY A 3 -17.33 -19.19 17.92
C GLY A 3 -16.34 -19.30 19.08
N GLY A 4 -16.84 -19.48 20.32
CA GLY A 4 -16.02 -19.44 21.53
C GLY A 4 -14.87 -20.45 21.56
N GLU A 5 -15.06 -21.64 20.99
CA GLU A 5 -14.00 -22.67 20.88
C GLU A 5 -12.90 -22.29 19.89
N TYR A 6 -13.16 -21.33 19.01
CA TYR A 6 -12.29 -20.89 17.92
C TYR A 6 -11.83 -19.43 18.06
N GLY A 7 -12.02 -18.85 19.24
CA GLY A 7 -11.52 -17.49 19.54
C GLY A 7 -12.35 -16.34 18.93
N SER A 8 -13.65 -16.59 18.65
CA SER A 8 -14.57 -15.54 18.20
C SER A 8 -15.87 -15.55 18.99
N GLU A 9 -16.68 -14.51 18.83
CA GLU A 9 -18.08 -14.52 19.28
C GLU A 9 -18.92 -15.47 18.44
N ASP A 10 -20.07 -15.91 19.01
CA ASP A 10 -21.09 -16.67 18.29
C ASP A 10 -21.70 -15.81 17.17
N PHE A 11 -21.98 -16.39 16.03
CA PHE A 11 -22.62 -15.68 14.92
C PHE A 11 -23.52 -16.59 14.07
N VAL A 12 -24.47 -15.95 13.37
CA VAL A 12 -25.45 -16.64 12.55
C VAL A 12 -24.86 -16.94 11.18
N VAL A 13 -24.76 -18.23 10.84
CA VAL A 13 -24.32 -18.71 9.53
C VAL A 13 -25.52 -18.88 8.59
N VAL A 14 -26.60 -19.52 9.09
CA VAL A 14 -27.86 -19.70 8.38
C VAL A 14 -28.97 -19.11 9.24
N ARG A 15 -29.80 -18.28 8.65
CA ARG A 15 -30.97 -17.65 9.32
C ARG A 15 -32.04 -18.69 9.60
N SER A 16 -32.99 -18.40 10.49
CA SER A 16 -34.12 -19.27 10.82
C SER A 16 -35.00 -19.64 9.61
N ASN A 17 -35.01 -18.81 8.58
CA ASN A 17 -35.71 -19.06 7.32
C ASN A 17 -34.91 -19.90 6.31
N GLY A 18 -33.76 -20.48 6.70
CA GLY A 18 -32.90 -21.31 5.85
C GLY A 18 -31.98 -20.52 4.90
N VAL A 19 -32.02 -19.19 4.91
CA VAL A 19 -31.19 -18.38 4.03
C VAL A 19 -29.80 -18.18 4.65
N PRO A 20 -28.70 -18.52 3.93
CA PRO A 20 -27.34 -18.24 4.38
C PRO A 20 -27.09 -16.75 4.58
N THR A 21 -26.25 -16.42 5.56
CA THR A 21 -25.72 -15.07 5.70
C THR A 21 -24.52 -14.84 4.79
N TYR A 22 -24.07 -13.60 4.63
CA TYR A 22 -22.93 -13.25 3.78
C TYR A 22 -21.62 -13.94 4.19
N VAL A 23 -21.52 -14.42 5.42
CA VAL A 23 -20.32 -15.13 5.89
C VAL A 23 -20.13 -16.48 5.18
N VAL A 24 -21.21 -17.14 4.73
CA VAL A 24 -21.13 -18.45 4.06
C VAL A 24 -20.40 -18.37 2.70
N PRO A 25 -20.77 -17.49 1.77
CA PRO A 25 -20.02 -17.34 0.54
C PRO A 25 -18.56 -16.93 0.79
N ASP A 26 -18.27 -16.11 1.79
CA ASP A 26 -16.90 -15.74 2.12
C ASP A 26 -16.09 -16.95 2.64
N ILE A 27 -16.66 -17.77 3.51
CA ILE A 27 -16.04 -19.03 3.96
C ILE A 27 -15.75 -19.93 2.76
N ALA A 28 -16.74 -20.14 1.89
CA ALA A 28 -16.57 -20.98 0.72
C ALA A 28 -15.49 -20.45 -0.24
N TYR A 29 -15.43 -19.14 -0.41
CA TYR A 29 -14.43 -18.50 -1.25
C TYR A 29 -13.00 -18.66 -0.70
N HIS A 30 -12.81 -18.48 0.61
CA HIS A 30 -11.50 -18.66 1.25
C HIS A 30 -11.11 -20.16 1.31
N TYR A 31 -12.07 -21.06 1.51
CA TYR A 31 -11.83 -22.49 1.37
C TYR A 31 -11.33 -22.82 -0.06
N ASN A 32 -11.98 -22.26 -1.06
CA ASN A 32 -11.54 -22.43 -2.45
C ASN A 32 -10.10 -21.91 -2.67
N LYS A 33 -9.76 -20.72 -2.15
CA LYS A 33 -8.39 -20.17 -2.26
C LYS A 33 -7.36 -21.09 -1.58
N LEU A 34 -7.58 -21.42 -0.32
CA LEU A 34 -6.56 -22.01 0.55
C LEU A 34 -6.50 -23.54 0.44
N VAL A 35 -7.61 -24.21 0.08
CA VAL A 35 -7.69 -25.68 -0.01
C VAL A 35 -7.76 -26.13 -1.46
N THR A 36 -8.79 -25.70 -2.21
CA THR A 36 -9.00 -26.20 -3.57
C THR A 36 -7.91 -25.74 -4.53
N ARG A 37 -7.56 -24.46 -4.48
CA ARG A 37 -6.50 -23.85 -5.30
C ARG A 37 -5.13 -23.90 -4.65
N ASN A 38 -5.07 -24.27 -3.38
CA ASN A 38 -3.87 -24.46 -2.58
C ASN A 38 -2.87 -23.29 -2.63
N PHE A 39 -3.35 -22.05 -2.52
CA PHE A 39 -2.47 -20.91 -2.33
C PHE A 39 -1.78 -20.97 -0.97
N ASP A 40 -0.51 -20.68 -0.90
CA ASP A 40 0.25 -20.61 0.36
C ASP A 40 -0.29 -19.53 1.30
N MET A 41 -0.78 -18.43 0.75
CA MET A 41 -1.29 -17.28 1.48
C MET A 41 -2.43 -16.61 0.72
N ALA A 42 -3.44 -16.14 1.44
CA ALA A 42 -4.46 -15.22 0.97
C ALA A 42 -4.32 -13.89 1.70
N ILE A 43 -4.43 -12.79 0.97
CA ILE A 43 -4.39 -11.44 1.52
C ILE A 43 -5.68 -10.74 1.15
N ASP A 44 -6.49 -10.40 2.15
CA ASP A 44 -7.70 -9.61 1.97
C ASP A 44 -7.44 -8.16 2.38
N VAL A 45 -7.82 -7.23 1.51
CA VAL A 45 -7.76 -5.80 1.80
C VAL A 45 -9.17 -5.31 2.06
N LEU A 46 -9.47 -4.97 3.31
CA LEU A 46 -10.82 -4.63 3.78
C LEU A 46 -10.84 -3.26 4.46
N GLY A 47 -12.01 -2.61 4.47
CA GLY A 47 -12.21 -1.42 5.26
C GLY A 47 -12.13 -1.70 6.77
N ALA A 48 -11.75 -0.71 7.55
CA ALA A 48 -11.57 -0.84 9.00
C ALA A 48 -12.86 -1.21 9.76
N ASP A 49 -14.03 -0.98 9.16
CA ASP A 49 -15.33 -1.41 9.67
C ASP A 49 -15.48 -2.94 9.70
N HIS A 50 -14.66 -3.68 8.95
CA HIS A 50 -14.61 -5.15 9.00
C HIS A 50 -13.76 -5.71 10.16
N HIS A 51 -13.19 -4.87 11.04
CA HIS A 51 -12.35 -5.32 12.17
C HIS A 51 -13.01 -6.45 12.97
N GLY A 52 -14.29 -6.32 13.33
CA GLY A 52 -15.05 -7.36 14.08
C GLY A 52 -15.42 -8.59 13.25
N TYR A 53 -15.33 -8.52 11.93
CA TYR A 53 -15.62 -9.62 11.02
C TYR A 53 -14.44 -10.59 10.87
N VAL A 54 -13.22 -10.10 10.89
CA VAL A 54 -12.00 -10.90 10.68
C VAL A 54 -11.89 -12.10 11.63
N PRO A 55 -12.07 -11.96 12.96
CA PRO A 55 -12.03 -13.10 13.88
C PRO A 55 -13.08 -14.17 13.56
N ARG A 56 -14.29 -13.74 13.15
CA ARG A 56 -15.39 -14.66 12.80
C ARG A 56 -15.05 -15.51 11.57
N LEU A 57 -14.51 -14.88 10.52
CA LEU A 57 -14.09 -15.58 9.30
C LEU A 57 -12.96 -16.58 9.61
N LYS A 58 -11.93 -16.14 10.34
CA LYS A 58 -10.82 -17.03 10.75
C LYS A 58 -11.29 -18.20 11.60
N ALA A 59 -12.18 -17.98 12.57
CA ALA A 59 -12.77 -19.02 13.40
C ALA A 59 -13.54 -20.05 12.57
N ALA A 60 -14.33 -19.59 11.60
CA ALA A 60 -15.07 -20.49 10.72
C ALA A 60 -14.15 -21.34 9.83
N LEU A 61 -13.08 -20.76 9.30
CA LEU A 61 -12.08 -21.48 8.51
C LEU A 61 -11.35 -22.52 9.36
N THR A 62 -10.95 -22.16 10.58
CA THR A 62 -10.33 -23.11 11.53
C THR A 62 -11.24 -24.27 11.86
N ALA A 63 -12.54 -24.04 12.06
CA ALA A 63 -13.53 -25.10 12.30
C ALA A 63 -13.69 -26.06 11.11
N LEU A 64 -13.37 -25.61 9.90
CA LEU A 64 -13.32 -26.45 8.70
C LEU A 64 -11.97 -27.15 8.49
N GLY A 65 -11.05 -27.06 9.45
CA GLY A 65 -9.70 -27.64 9.36
C GLY A 65 -8.74 -26.86 8.45
N VAL A 66 -9.09 -25.62 8.09
CA VAL A 66 -8.20 -24.76 7.29
C VAL A 66 -7.26 -24.02 8.23
N ASP A 67 -5.98 -24.00 7.91
CA ASP A 67 -5.00 -23.16 8.62
C ASP A 67 -5.28 -21.67 8.35
N ALA A 68 -5.99 -21.05 9.30
CA ALA A 68 -6.40 -19.64 9.21
C ALA A 68 -5.23 -18.66 9.36
N SER A 69 -4.01 -19.12 9.72
CA SER A 69 -2.81 -18.27 9.71
C SER A 69 -2.39 -17.88 8.29
N ARG A 70 -2.80 -18.67 7.29
CA ARG A 70 -2.58 -18.39 5.86
C ARG A 70 -3.48 -17.27 5.32
N LEU A 71 -4.50 -16.83 6.07
CA LEU A 71 -5.30 -15.66 5.74
C LEU A 71 -4.77 -14.43 6.48
N ASN A 72 -4.20 -13.50 5.73
CA ASN A 72 -3.80 -12.19 6.21
C ASN A 72 -4.86 -11.15 5.81
N VAL A 73 -5.22 -10.27 6.74
CA VAL A 73 -6.20 -9.22 6.47
C VAL A 73 -5.57 -7.87 6.75
N VAL A 74 -5.50 -7.05 5.72
CA VAL A 74 -5.05 -5.66 5.79
C VAL A 74 -6.29 -4.78 5.95
N LEU A 75 -6.42 -4.13 7.09
CA LEU A 75 -7.52 -3.20 7.37
C LEU A 75 -7.13 -1.79 6.98
N MET A 76 -7.90 -1.18 6.09
CA MET A 76 -7.66 0.16 5.58
C MET A 76 -8.64 1.16 6.17
N GLN A 77 -8.11 2.29 6.64
CA GLN A 77 -8.92 3.42 7.10
C GLN A 77 -9.54 4.18 5.93
N MET A 78 -10.60 4.95 6.25
CA MET A 78 -11.24 5.83 5.28
C MET A 78 -10.30 6.95 4.85
N VAL A 79 -10.30 7.22 3.54
CA VAL A 79 -9.64 8.38 2.95
C VAL A 79 -10.65 9.52 2.83
N ARG A 80 -10.28 10.72 3.27
CA ARG A 80 -11.04 11.95 3.04
C ARG A 80 -10.35 12.74 1.95
N LEU A 81 -11.12 13.28 1.03
CA LEU A 81 -10.59 14.21 0.03
C LEU A 81 -10.67 15.63 0.58
N VAL A 82 -9.59 16.38 0.42
CA VAL A 82 -9.47 17.77 0.87
C VAL A 82 -9.16 18.66 -0.33
N ARG A 83 -9.74 19.86 -0.40
CA ARG A 83 -9.46 20.91 -1.38
C ARG A 83 -9.56 22.27 -0.70
N ASP A 84 -8.64 23.17 -0.97
CA ASP A 84 -8.54 24.48 -0.32
C ASP A 84 -8.57 24.39 1.22
N GLY A 85 -8.00 23.32 1.79
CA GLY A 85 -7.99 23.04 3.22
C GLY A 85 -9.32 22.54 3.80
N GLU A 86 -10.36 22.34 2.98
CA GLU A 86 -11.66 21.87 3.42
C GLU A 86 -11.98 20.47 2.91
N ILE A 87 -12.71 19.69 3.73
CA ILE A 87 -13.16 18.34 3.34
C ILE A 87 -14.18 18.46 2.20
N VAL A 88 -13.89 17.82 1.07
CA VAL A 88 -14.80 17.72 -0.05
C VAL A 88 -15.95 16.79 0.31
N LYS A 89 -17.11 17.38 0.56
CA LYS A 89 -18.32 16.64 0.94
C LYS A 89 -19.00 16.05 -0.30
N ALA A 90 -19.19 14.74 -0.30
CA ALA A 90 -20.10 14.12 -1.26
C ALA A 90 -21.51 14.70 -1.02
N SER A 91 -21.99 15.52 -1.94
CA SER A 91 -23.32 16.10 -1.82
C SER A 91 -24.38 15.03 -2.06
N LYS A 92 -25.06 14.59 -1.00
CA LYS A 92 -26.24 13.70 -1.10
C LYS A 92 -27.34 14.22 -2.01
N ARG A 93 -27.40 15.55 -2.22
CA ARG A 93 -28.41 16.21 -3.07
C ARG A 93 -28.05 16.25 -4.55
N SER A 94 -26.76 16.27 -4.91
CA SER A 94 -26.32 16.28 -6.31
C SER A 94 -26.09 14.89 -6.90
N GLY A 95 -26.17 13.82 -6.09
CA GLY A 95 -25.93 12.44 -6.53
C GLY A 95 -24.48 12.16 -6.97
N LYS A 96 -23.59 13.14 -6.88
CA LYS A 96 -22.20 13.02 -7.32
C LYS A 96 -21.31 12.61 -6.14
N ALA A 97 -21.22 11.31 -5.90
CA ALA A 97 -20.06 10.78 -5.19
C ALA A 97 -18.81 11.03 -6.03
N ILE A 98 -17.71 11.47 -5.41
CA ILE A 98 -16.42 11.51 -6.11
C ILE A 98 -16.02 10.08 -6.38
N THR A 99 -16.06 9.70 -7.65
CA THR A 99 -15.62 8.37 -8.09
C THR A 99 -14.12 8.37 -8.31
N LEU A 100 -13.51 7.19 -8.37
CA LEU A 100 -12.11 7.06 -8.75
C LEU A 100 -11.84 7.67 -10.14
N VAL A 101 -12.78 7.53 -11.08
CA VAL A 101 -12.68 8.15 -12.40
C VAL A 101 -12.57 9.66 -12.27
N THR A 102 -13.49 10.29 -11.53
CA THR A 102 -13.47 11.74 -11.32
C THR A 102 -12.16 12.22 -10.66
N LEU A 103 -11.61 11.44 -9.71
CA LEU A 103 -10.32 11.75 -9.10
C LEU A 103 -9.19 11.70 -10.13
N LEU A 104 -9.16 10.67 -10.97
CA LEU A 104 -8.10 10.47 -11.98
C LEU A 104 -8.23 11.38 -13.20
N ASP A 105 -9.38 12.02 -13.39
CA ASP A 105 -9.54 13.10 -14.39
C ASP A 105 -8.81 14.39 -13.95
N GLU A 106 -8.61 14.57 -12.65
CA GLU A 106 -7.98 15.78 -12.08
C GLU A 106 -6.53 15.52 -11.61
N VAL A 107 -6.26 14.34 -11.04
CA VAL A 107 -4.97 13.98 -10.45
C VAL A 107 -4.26 12.94 -11.31
N PRO A 108 -2.99 13.16 -11.71
CA PRO A 108 -2.21 12.16 -12.41
C PRO A 108 -2.18 10.81 -11.67
N VAL A 109 -2.28 9.71 -12.43
CA VAL A 109 -2.36 8.35 -11.87
C VAL A 109 -1.16 8.01 -10.99
N ASP A 110 0.04 8.41 -11.40
CA ASP A 110 1.28 8.20 -10.65
C ASP A 110 1.26 8.97 -9.32
N ALA A 111 0.80 10.23 -9.32
CA ALA A 111 0.63 11.03 -8.12
C ALA A 111 -0.40 10.41 -7.17
N ALA A 112 -1.57 10.01 -7.68
CA ALA A 112 -2.59 9.36 -6.87
C ALA A 112 -2.06 8.07 -6.24
N ARG A 113 -1.41 7.20 -7.03
CA ARG A 113 -0.83 5.94 -6.54
C ARG A 113 0.26 6.17 -5.48
N PHE A 114 1.16 7.10 -5.71
CA PHE A 114 2.24 7.41 -4.78
C PHE A 114 1.68 7.92 -3.45
N LEU A 115 0.79 8.91 -3.49
CA LEU A 115 0.22 9.52 -2.29
C LEU A 115 -0.64 8.53 -1.49
N PHE A 116 -1.48 7.72 -2.14
CA PHE A 116 -2.23 6.68 -1.44
C PHE A 116 -1.33 5.65 -0.76
N ASN A 117 -0.21 5.29 -1.39
CA ASN A 117 0.75 4.34 -0.83
C ASN A 117 1.77 4.98 0.11
N SER A 118 1.75 6.29 0.34
CA SER A 118 2.68 6.96 1.27
C SER A 118 2.29 6.81 2.74
N TYR A 119 1.13 6.21 3.01
CA TYR A 119 0.59 6.01 4.35
C TYR A 119 0.38 4.52 4.63
N GLU A 120 0.57 4.15 5.89
CA GLU A 120 0.23 2.80 6.36
C GLU A 120 -1.29 2.55 6.21
N PRO A 121 -1.71 1.31 5.89
CA PRO A 121 -3.11 1.01 5.62
C PRO A 121 -4.09 1.46 6.71
N ASN A 122 -3.71 1.33 7.98
CA ASN A 122 -4.55 1.70 9.11
C ASN A 122 -4.48 3.19 9.49
N THR A 123 -3.84 4.03 8.68
CA THR A 123 -3.77 5.47 8.90
C THR A 123 -4.94 6.17 8.22
N ARG A 124 -5.61 7.08 8.93
CA ARG A 124 -6.59 7.98 8.32
C ARG A 124 -5.86 9.00 7.46
N ILE A 125 -6.27 9.10 6.19
CA ILE A 125 -5.63 9.96 5.22
C ILE A 125 -6.57 11.10 4.86
N ASP A 126 -6.04 12.33 4.90
CA ASP A 126 -6.59 13.48 4.21
C ASP A 126 -5.82 13.62 2.89
N PHE A 127 -6.47 13.20 1.80
CA PHE A 127 -5.88 13.27 0.47
C PHE A 127 -6.11 14.68 -0.08
N ASP A 128 -5.05 15.46 -0.11
CA ASP A 128 -5.05 16.83 -0.59
C ASP A 128 -4.96 16.85 -2.12
N LEU A 129 -6.07 17.27 -2.76
CA LEU A 129 -6.17 17.35 -4.22
C LEU A 129 -5.28 18.44 -4.79
N ASP A 130 -5.10 19.56 -4.07
CA ASP A 130 -4.29 20.68 -4.51
C ASP A 130 -2.81 20.31 -4.46
N LEU A 131 -2.37 19.67 -3.37
CA LEU A 131 -1.02 19.15 -3.26
C LEU A 131 -0.72 18.11 -4.35
N ALA A 132 -1.69 17.24 -4.65
CA ALA A 132 -1.50 16.14 -5.59
C ALA A 132 -1.21 16.59 -7.04
N ILE A 133 -1.60 17.81 -7.41
CA ILE A 133 -1.37 18.39 -8.75
C ILE A 133 -0.22 19.42 -8.77
N GLN A 134 0.34 19.80 -7.61
CA GLN A 134 1.45 20.73 -7.56
C GLN A 134 2.72 20.18 -8.21
N GLN A 135 3.44 21.05 -8.94
CA GLN A 135 4.68 20.71 -9.63
C GLN A 135 5.88 21.42 -8.97
N ASP A 136 5.99 21.29 -7.66
CA ASP A 136 7.08 21.84 -6.87
C ASP A 136 7.54 20.88 -5.77
N ALA A 137 8.55 21.28 -4.99
CA ALA A 137 9.15 20.45 -3.95
C ALA A 137 8.23 20.15 -2.75
N GLN A 138 7.07 20.78 -2.65
CA GLN A 138 6.09 20.48 -1.60
C GLN A 138 5.33 19.18 -1.92
N ASN A 139 5.18 18.85 -3.22
CA ASN A 139 4.62 17.59 -3.67
C ASN A 139 5.70 16.50 -3.64
N PRO A 140 5.60 15.49 -2.75
CA PRO A 140 6.62 14.45 -2.64
C PRO A 140 6.76 13.61 -3.92
N VAL A 141 5.71 13.50 -4.71
CA VAL A 141 5.74 12.80 -6.01
C VAL A 141 6.65 13.56 -6.99
N TYR A 142 6.38 14.85 -7.13
CA TYR A 142 7.18 15.72 -8.01
C TYR A 142 8.64 15.79 -7.54
N TYR A 143 8.88 15.84 -6.24
CA TYR A 143 10.21 15.85 -5.67
C TYR A 143 11.03 14.61 -6.08
N VAL A 144 10.46 13.41 -5.94
CA VAL A 144 11.10 12.15 -6.35
C VAL A 144 11.28 12.08 -7.86
N GLN A 145 10.27 12.47 -8.65
CA GLN A 145 10.35 12.50 -10.11
C GLN A 145 11.43 13.49 -10.59
N TYR A 146 11.54 14.64 -9.94
CA TYR A 146 12.55 15.64 -10.27
C TYR A 146 13.97 15.14 -9.98
N ALA A 147 14.19 14.49 -8.84
CA ALA A 147 15.47 13.86 -8.52
C ALA A 147 15.87 12.82 -9.59
N HIS A 148 14.94 11.94 -9.97
CA HIS A 148 15.16 10.98 -11.06
C HIS A 148 15.48 11.67 -12.40
N ALA A 149 14.74 12.70 -12.76
CA ALA A 149 14.98 13.45 -14.00
C ALA A 149 16.37 14.11 -14.02
N ARG A 150 16.85 14.60 -12.87
CA ARG A 150 18.21 15.14 -12.74
C ARG A 150 19.28 14.08 -12.93
N ILE A 151 19.11 12.89 -12.33
CA ILE A 151 20.02 11.76 -12.50
C ILE A 151 20.08 11.35 -13.98
N CYS A 152 18.94 11.22 -14.64
CA CYS A 152 18.86 10.92 -16.07
C CYS A 152 19.57 11.99 -16.92
N SER A 153 19.47 13.27 -16.56
CA SER A 153 20.14 14.35 -17.26
C SER A 153 21.67 14.30 -17.09
N ILE A 154 22.14 13.95 -15.88
CA ILE A 154 23.57 13.76 -15.62
C ILE A 154 24.12 12.63 -16.49
N LEU A 155 23.44 11.48 -16.49
CA LEU A 155 23.86 10.33 -17.30
C LEU A 155 23.86 10.63 -18.81
N LYS A 156 22.86 11.39 -19.28
CA LYS A 156 22.77 11.83 -20.67
C LYS A 156 23.93 12.74 -21.05
N ASN A 157 24.29 13.69 -20.18
CA ASN A 157 25.40 14.63 -20.43
C ASN A 157 26.75 13.89 -20.43
N LEU A 158 26.99 12.98 -19.47
CA LEU A 158 28.19 12.14 -19.45
C LEU A 158 28.34 11.34 -20.76
N LYS A 159 27.26 10.76 -21.24
CA LYS A 159 27.28 10.02 -22.52
C LYS A 159 27.58 10.93 -23.70
N ALA A 160 27.07 12.16 -23.71
CA ALA A 160 27.38 13.13 -24.76
C ALA A 160 28.87 13.55 -24.77
N ASP A 161 29.49 13.54 -23.58
CA ASP A 161 30.93 13.81 -23.40
C ASP A 161 31.81 12.57 -23.64
N GLY A 162 31.20 11.44 -24.09
CA GLY A 162 31.92 10.19 -24.37
C GLY A 162 32.25 9.38 -23.11
N ILE A 163 31.68 9.72 -21.98
CA ILE A 163 31.86 9.02 -20.70
C ILE A 163 30.69 8.06 -20.48
N GLU A 164 30.97 6.75 -20.50
CA GLU A 164 29.95 5.73 -20.17
C GLU A 164 30.16 5.22 -18.75
N PRO A 165 29.07 5.13 -17.96
CA PRO A 165 29.14 4.48 -16.65
C PRO A 165 29.61 3.03 -16.77
N ARG A 166 30.53 2.63 -15.90
CA ARG A 166 31.06 1.26 -15.82
C ARG A 166 31.11 0.81 -14.36
N GLU A 167 31.31 -0.46 -14.16
CA GLU A 167 31.60 -0.99 -12.84
C GLU A 167 32.92 -0.41 -12.31
N CYS A 168 32.89 -0.01 -11.04
CA CYS A 168 34.07 0.48 -10.33
C CYS A 168 34.87 -0.67 -9.74
N THR A 169 36.20 -0.54 -9.74
CA THR A 169 37.06 -1.46 -9.00
C THR A 169 36.95 -1.22 -7.49
N PRO A 170 37.32 -2.19 -6.64
CA PRO A 170 37.35 -1.98 -5.18
C PRO A 170 38.24 -0.81 -4.75
N GLU A 171 39.33 -0.53 -5.50
CA GLU A 171 40.22 0.60 -5.24
C GLU A 171 39.58 1.93 -5.56
N GLU A 172 38.82 2.02 -6.65
CA GLU A 172 38.05 3.22 -7.02
C GLU A 172 36.91 3.49 -6.02
N LEU A 173 36.24 2.45 -5.54
CA LEU A 173 35.19 2.59 -4.53
C LEU A 173 35.70 3.19 -3.21
N LYS A 174 37.00 2.99 -2.87
CA LYS A 174 37.62 3.60 -1.68
C LYS A 174 37.78 5.11 -1.78
N LEU A 175 37.65 5.69 -3.00
CA LEU A 175 37.68 7.14 -3.19
C LEU A 175 36.39 7.81 -2.73
N LEU A 176 35.29 7.06 -2.62
CA LEU A 176 34.00 7.53 -2.10
C LEU A 176 34.06 7.56 -0.56
N SER A 177 34.62 8.62 0.00
CA SER A 177 34.97 8.72 1.41
C SER A 177 34.39 9.95 2.13
N THR A 178 33.73 10.85 1.42
CA THR A 178 33.04 11.98 2.06
C THR A 178 31.83 11.49 2.87
N PRO A 179 31.42 12.21 3.92
CA PRO A 179 30.24 11.85 4.71
C PRO A 179 28.99 11.63 3.87
N GLU A 180 28.75 12.49 2.87
CA GLU A 180 27.60 12.46 1.98
C GLU A 180 27.60 11.22 1.08
N GLU A 181 28.76 10.86 0.52
CA GLU A 181 28.93 9.66 -0.29
C GLU A 181 28.67 8.38 0.54
N VAL A 182 29.24 8.33 1.75
CA VAL A 182 29.07 7.19 2.66
C VAL A 182 27.60 7.06 3.09
N GLU A 183 26.92 8.18 3.37
CA GLU A 183 25.52 8.19 3.75
C GLU A 183 24.64 7.70 2.58
N LEU A 184 24.88 8.19 1.36
CA LEU A 184 24.16 7.72 0.17
C LEU A 184 24.36 6.23 -0.07
N ILE A 185 25.59 5.72 0.03
CA ILE A 185 25.88 4.29 -0.13
C ILE A 185 25.14 3.47 0.94
N ARG A 186 25.13 3.92 2.19
CA ARG A 186 24.41 3.26 3.29
C ARG A 186 22.92 3.25 3.03
N HIS A 187 22.36 4.37 2.57
CA HIS A 187 20.95 4.44 2.23
C HIS A 187 20.60 3.49 1.08
N LEU A 188 21.37 3.48 0.00
CA LEU A 188 21.19 2.55 -1.12
C LEU A 188 21.28 1.09 -0.68
N SER A 189 22.20 0.75 0.21
CA SER A 189 22.36 -0.63 0.71
C SER A 189 21.18 -1.11 1.55
N SER A 190 20.42 -0.21 2.19
CA SER A 190 19.24 -0.55 2.98
C SER A 190 17.99 -0.89 2.15
N TYR A 191 18.00 -0.67 0.84
CA TYR A 191 16.81 -0.84 -0.02
C TYR A 191 16.22 -2.25 0.04
N THR A 192 17.06 -3.27 0.01
CA THR A 192 16.61 -4.67 0.09
C THR A 192 15.91 -4.96 1.42
N ASP A 193 16.41 -4.42 2.52
CA ASP A 193 15.81 -4.59 3.85
C ASP A 193 14.46 -3.87 3.95
N GLU A 194 14.34 -2.70 3.33
CA GLU A 194 13.06 -1.98 3.25
C GLU A 194 12.03 -2.75 2.41
N LEU A 195 12.43 -3.35 1.27
CA LEU A 195 11.56 -4.21 0.47
C LEU A 195 11.06 -5.42 1.26
N ILE A 196 11.99 -6.12 1.95
CA ILE A 196 11.66 -7.29 2.76
C ILE A 196 10.70 -6.89 3.90
N SER A 197 10.97 -5.76 4.54
CA SER A 197 10.14 -5.26 5.63
C SER A 197 8.74 -4.88 5.14
N ALA A 198 8.64 -4.16 4.01
CA ALA A 198 7.37 -3.81 3.38
C ALA A 198 6.53 -5.04 3.03
N ALA A 199 7.17 -6.06 2.44
CA ALA A 199 6.50 -7.31 2.08
C ALA A 199 6.01 -8.09 3.31
N LYS A 200 6.84 -8.21 4.35
CA LYS A 200 6.49 -8.94 5.59
C LYS A 200 5.38 -8.28 6.38
N SER A 201 5.33 -6.95 6.41
CA SER A 201 4.32 -6.18 7.13
C SER A 201 3.09 -5.84 6.30
N PHE A 202 3.07 -6.15 5.01
CA PHE A 202 2.05 -5.68 4.05
C PHE A 202 1.89 -4.15 4.07
N ASP A 203 3.00 -3.44 4.29
CA ASP A 203 3.05 -1.99 4.37
C ASP A 203 3.81 -1.39 3.18
N PRO A 204 3.10 -1.03 2.09
CA PRO A 204 3.72 -0.42 0.92
C PRO A 204 4.28 0.98 1.19
N ALA A 205 3.88 1.66 2.28
CA ALA A 205 4.30 3.02 2.58
C ALA A 205 5.81 3.17 2.81
N ARG A 206 6.49 2.08 3.15
CA ARG A 206 7.95 2.06 3.28
C ARG A 206 8.65 2.46 2.00
N ILE A 207 8.14 2.07 0.84
CA ILE A 207 8.79 2.32 -0.45
C ILE A 207 8.71 3.79 -0.87
N PRO A 208 7.54 4.47 -0.88
CA PRO A 208 7.48 5.91 -1.09
C PRO A 208 8.33 6.71 -0.09
N LYS A 209 8.30 6.35 1.20
CA LYS A 209 9.12 6.99 2.25
C LYS A 209 10.61 6.86 1.95
N TYR A 210 11.06 5.66 1.57
CA TYR A 210 12.43 5.41 1.14
C TYR A 210 12.82 6.26 -0.07
N ALA A 211 11.95 6.31 -1.09
CA ALA A 211 12.20 7.09 -2.31
C ALA A 211 12.32 8.60 -2.03
N VAL A 212 11.47 9.15 -1.15
CA VAL A 212 11.56 10.56 -0.74
C VAL A 212 12.84 10.85 0.04
N SER A 213 13.25 9.91 0.91
CA SER A 213 14.50 10.07 1.68
C SER A 213 15.75 9.96 0.81
N LEU A 214 15.67 9.22 -0.30
CA LEU A 214 16.76 9.07 -1.26
C LEU A 214 16.89 10.29 -2.18
N ALA A 215 15.78 10.94 -2.53
CA ALA A 215 15.72 12.08 -3.46
C ALA A 215 16.27 13.38 -2.86
#